data_483eb1bd3639dc674718e5ea45045a2b
#
_entry.id   483eb1bd3639dc674718e5ea45045a2b
#
_cell.length_a   1.000
_cell.length_b   1.000
_cell.length_c   1.000
_cell.angle_alpha   90.00
_cell.angle_beta   90.00
_cell.angle_gamma   90.00
#
_symmetry.space_group_name_H-M   'P 1'
#
loop_
_entity.id
_entity.type
_entity.pdbx_description
1 polymer ?
#
loop_
_entity_poly.entity_id
_entity_poly.type
_entity_poly.pdbx_seq_one_letter_code
_entity_poly.pdbx_strand_id
1 'polypeptide(L)'
;MIRENRVMHNIGAPRVRLALAYAGILFLLLVAFSIVVYVLLSMVVMQDVEPYRDEPGVVLAAQNMLKVYVLRLAVVDAVGLLLIVVASFLLAKTTLRPLERAIALQRQFTNDASHDLRTPLAVIRTETSAALHEQPTSLAGYAQTMQIIDQQAQRMERLIDQLLTLSHLDADSALDREPTDLTVVVNGVVRELQPLANARSIEVKMERAESAVVMGDELKLSQLVGNLLDNAIKYSPKETKVNVSVWQARDSAFVAISDQGTGIAAQDVESIFLRHKKTNGAATNGQSIHGLGLPLCRWIARAHGGDVVVESQQGQGSTFTVQLPAMKA
;
A
#
# COMPACT_ATOMS: atom_id res chain seq x y z
N MET A 1 18.57 -20.76 2.11
CA MET A 1 19.57 -20.16 1.19
C MET A 1 19.49 -20.62 -0.28
N ILE A 2 19.18 -21.86 -0.59
CA ILE A 2 19.16 -22.35 -2.00
C ILE A 2 17.82 -22.06 -2.73
N ARG A 3 16.71 -21.82 -2.03
CA ARG A 3 15.39 -21.48 -2.63
C ARG A 3 15.23 -19.99 -2.98
N GLU A 4 15.89 -19.09 -2.27
CA GLU A 4 15.81 -17.65 -2.55
C GLU A 4 16.53 -17.25 -3.85
N ASN A 5 17.65 -17.91 -4.18
CA ASN A 5 18.38 -17.61 -5.42
C ASN A 5 17.63 -18.03 -6.70
N ARG A 6 16.73 -19.02 -6.65
CA ARG A 6 15.89 -19.40 -7.81
C ARG A 6 14.76 -18.43 -8.11
N VAL A 7 14.24 -17.74 -7.08
CA VAL A 7 13.16 -16.76 -7.24
C VAL A 7 13.70 -15.46 -7.83
N MET A 8 14.90 -15.03 -7.42
CA MET A 8 15.53 -13.81 -7.96
C MET A 8 15.97 -13.97 -9.43
N HIS A 9 16.36 -15.16 -9.87
CA HIS A 9 16.74 -15.40 -11.28
C HIS A 9 15.52 -15.37 -12.23
N ASN A 10 14.31 -15.63 -11.72
CA ASN A 10 13.10 -15.67 -12.55
C ASN A 10 12.41 -14.30 -12.70
N ILE A 11 12.75 -13.31 -11.88
CA ILE A 11 12.17 -11.96 -11.91
C ILE A 11 12.82 -11.07 -13.00
N GLY A 12 14.08 -11.35 -13.35
CA GLY A 12 14.78 -10.63 -14.44
C GLY A 12 14.31 -11.03 -15.86
N ALA A 13 13.86 -12.28 -16.02
CA ALA A 13 13.48 -12.82 -17.32
C ALA A 13 12.31 -12.06 -18.04
N PRO A 14 11.18 -11.68 -17.38
CA PRO A 14 10.12 -10.95 -18.05
C PRO A 14 10.50 -9.51 -18.43
N ARG A 15 11.34 -8.85 -17.64
CA ARG A 15 11.84 -7.49 -17.96
C ARG A 15 12.70 -7.49 -19.20
N VAL A 16 13.64 -8.44 -19.27
CA VAL A 16 14.55 -8.58 -20.42
C VAL A 16 13.77 -8.97 -21.67
N ARG A 17 12.83 -9.90 -21.56
CA ARG A 17 11.96 -10.29 -22.69
C ARG A 17 11.13 -9.15 -23.24
N LEU A 18 10.52 -8.35 -22.35
CA LEU A 18 9.72 -7.19 -22.75
C LEU A 18 10.58 -6.09 -23.39
N ALA A 19 11.74 -5.79 -22.79
CA ALA A 19 12.69 -4.82 -23.33
C ALA A 19 13.19 -5.27 -24.72
N LEU A 20 13.52 -6.55 -24.88
CA LEU A 20 13.95 -7.10 -26.17
C LEU A 20 12.82 -7.09 -27.21
N ALA A 21 11.57 -7.36 -26.82
CA ALA A 21 10.43 -7.29 -27.72
C ALA A 21 10.21 -5.86 -28.22
N TYR A 22 10.21 -4.84 -27.35
CA TYR A 22 10.09 -3.44 -27.75
C TYR A 22 11.27 -2.99 -28.59
N ALA A 23 12.51 -3.36 -28.21
CA ALA A 23 13.71 -3.05 -29.00
C ALA A 23 13.63 -3.68 -30.39
N GLY A 24 13.18 -4.93 -30.49
CA GLY A 24 13.00 -5.63 -31.76
C GLY A 24 11.99 -4.94 -32.69
N ILE A 25 10.81 -4.56 -32.16
CA ILE A 25 9.79 -3.87 -32.93
C ILE A 25 10.28 -2.49 -33.43
N LEU A 26 10.90 -1.71 -32.53
CA LEU A 26 11.43 -0.39 -32.88
C LEU A 26 12.58 -0.48 -33.89
N PHE A 27 13.44 -1.49 -33.76
CA PHE A 27 14.51 -1.74 -34.71
C PHE A 27 13.98 -2.12 -36.09
N LEU A 28 12.97 -3.00 -36.19
CA LEU A 28 12.34 -3.34 -37.46
C LEU A 28 11.72 -2.11 -38.13
N LEU A 29 11.08 -1.23 -37.37
CA LEU A 29 10.56 0.04 -37.89
C LEU A 29 11.67 0.97 -38.42
N LEU A 30 12.79 1.06 -37.68
CA LEU A 30 13.95 1.85 -38.07
C LEU A 30 14.54 1.35 -39.39
N VAL A 31 14.77 0.03 -39.51
CA VAL A 31 15.29 -0.61 -40.74
C VAL A 31 14.33 -0.42 -41.90
N ALA A 32 13.01 -0.63 -41.68
CA ALA A 32 12.01 -0.41 -42.72
C ALA A 32 12.02 1.05 -43.22
N PHE A 33 12.14 2.02 -42.30
CA PHE A 33 12.26 3.43 -42.63
C PHE A 33 13.54 3.71 -43.43
N SER A 34 14.70 3.19 -43.03
CA SER A 34 15.95 3.32 -43.74
C SER A 34 15.91 2.74 -45.16
N ILE A 35 15.23 1.60 -45.35
CA ILE A 35 15.01 1.02 -46.66
C ILE A 35 14.18 1.95 -47.57
N VAL A 36 13.07 2.52 -47.03
CA VAL A 36 12.24 3.44 -47.76
C VAL A 36 13.04 4.70 -48.17
N VAL A 37 13.80 5.27 -47.23
CA VAL A 37 14.66 6.43 -47.53
C VAL A 37 15.69 6.12 -48.63
N TYR A 38 16.35 4.96 -48.53
CA TYR A 38 17.29 4.51 -49.54
C TYR A 38 16.64 4.35 -50.92
N VAL A 39 15.48 3.70 -51.02
CA VAL A 39 14.74 3.49 -52.28
C VAL A 39 14.35 4.83 -52.91
N LEU A 40 13.76 5.73 -52.12
CA LEU A 40 13.40 7.06 -52.59
C LEU A 40 14.63 7.87 -53.12
N LEU A 41 15.72 7.85 -52.35
CA LEU A 41 16.97 8.54 -52.73
C LEU A 41 17.54 7.91 -54.02
N SER A 42 17.57 6.58 -54.11
CA SER A 42 18.08 5.90 -55.32
C SER A 42 17.25 6.20 -56.55
N MET A 43 15.92 6.32 -56.44
CA MET A 43 15.03 6.71 -57.54
C MET A 43 15.36 8.14 -58.05
N VAL A 44 15.49 9.09 -57.09
CA VAL A 44 15.82 10.48 -57.44
C VAL A 44 17.17 10.57 -58.13
N VAL A 45 18.22 9.96 -57.55
CA VAL A 45 19.58 9.98 -58.12
C VAL A 45 19.61 9.32 -59.50
N MET A 46 18.92 8.21 -59.70
CA MET A 46 18.89 7.53 -61.00
C MET A 46 18.12 8.33 -62.03
N GLN A 47 17.05 9.04 -61.65
CA GLN A 47 16.28 9.90 -62.54
C GLN A 47 17.13 11.12 -62.98
N ASP A 48 17.93 11.71 -62.10
CA ASP A 48 18.80 12.83 -62.43
C ASP A 48 19.99 12.40 -63.32
N VAL A 49 20.42 11.15 -63.26
CA VAL A 49 21.51 10.59 -64.05
C VAL A 49 21.08 10.06 -65.44
N GLU A 50 19.78 9.77 -65.65
CA GLU A 50 19.26 9.19 -66.86
C GLU A 50 19.66 9.99 -68.13
N PRO A 51 19.66 11.35 -68.18
CA PRO A 51 20.12 12.13 -69.32
C PRO A 51 21.60 11.95 -69.69
N TYR A 52 22.42 11.50 -68.73
CA TYR A 52 23.88 11.34 -68.83
C TYR A 52 24.31 9.86 -68.89
N ARG A 53 23.43 8.96 -69.26
CA ARG A 53 23.62 7.52 -69.22
C ARG A 53 24.80 7.03 -70.03
N ASP A 54 25.10 7.75 -71.15
CA ASP A 54 26.23 7.43 -72.02
C ASP A 54 27.57 7.98 -71.53
N GLU A 55 27.60 8.67 -70.38
CA GLU A 55 28.80 9.17 -69.74
C GLU A 55 29.23 8.28 -68.55
N PRO A 56 30.20 7.36 -68.75
CA PRO A 56 30.54 6.37 -67.70
C PRO A 56 31.01 7.00 -66.38
N GLY A 57 31.63 8.19 -66.45
CA GLY A 57 32.11 8.96 -65.29
C GLY A 57 30.99 9.44 -64.37
N VAL A 58 29.86 9.89 -64.96
CA VAL A 58 28.67 10.37 -64.22
C VAL A 58 27.96 9.24 -63.50
N VAL A 59 27.78 8.15 -64.23
CA VAL A 59 27.14 6.91 -63.65
C VAL A 59 27.95 6.36 -62.50
N LEU A 60 29.28 6.28 -62.65
CA LEU A 60 30.18 5.81 -61.61
C LEU A 60 30.17 6.72 -60.35
N ALA A 61 30.14 8.03 -60.57
CA ALA A 61 30.04 9.03 -59.49
C ALA A 61 28.73 8.85 -58.71
N ALA A 62 27.58 8.69 -59.38
CA ALA A 62 26.32 8.45 -58.76
C ALA A 62 26.24 7.13 -57.94
N GLN A 63 26.83 6.05 -58.49
CA GLN A 63 26.93 4.79 -57.75
C GLN A 63 27.82 4.92 -56.50
N ASN A 64 28.91 5.64 -56.58
CA ASN A 64 29.77 5.90 -55.43
C ASN A 64 29.08 6.78 -54.37
N MET A 65 28.28 7.76 -54.77
CA MET A 65 27.43 8.52 -53.85
C MET A 65 26.44 7.62 -53.12
N LEU A 66 25.74 6.77 -53.85
CA LEU A 66 24.81 5.83 -53.22
C LEU A 66 25.48 4.90 -52.21
N LYS A 67 26.69 4.38 -52.49
CA LYS A 67 27.48 3.58 -51.55
C LYS A 67 27.80 4.37 -50.27
N VAL A 68 28.17 5.62 -50.39
CA VAL A 68 28.46 6.51 -49.23
C VAL A 68 27.18 6.73 -48.41
N TYR A 69 26.00 6.91 -49.07
CA TYR A 69 24.74 7.04 -48.36
C TYR A 69 24.34 5.76 -47.61
N VAL A 70 24.52 4.57 -48.21
CA VAL A 70 24.32 3.29 -47.53
C VAL A 70 25.16 3.19 -46.26
N LEU A 71 26.44 3.54 -46.34
CA LEU A 71 27.34 3.50 -45.18
C LEU A 71 26.89 4.48 -44.09
N ARG A 72 26.46 5.69 -44.47
CA ARG A 72 25.93 6.69 -43.53
C ARG A 72 24.64 6.20 -42.86
N LEU A 73 23.69 5.61 -43.61
CA LEU A 73 22.48 5.01 -43.06
C LEU A 73 22.80 3.88 -42.09
N ALA A 74 23.75 3.01 -42.44
CA ALA A 74 24.16 1.93 -41.55
C ALA A 74 24.72 2.44 -40.21
N VAL A 75 25.49 3.55 -40.23
CA VAL A 75 25.97 4.19 -38.98
C VAL A 75 24.81 4.79 -38.18
N VAL A 76 23.88 5.47 -38.84
CA VAL A 76 22.70 6.02 -38.19
C VAL A 76 21.86 4.93 -37.56
N ASP A 77 21.62 3.80 -38.27
CA ASP A 77 20.88 2.65 -37.79
C ASP A 77 21.58 1.98 -36.59
N ALA A 78 22.92 1.87 -36.61
CA ALA A 78 23.71 1.36 -35.49
C ALA A 78 23.57 2.22 -34.21
N VAL A 79 23.66 3.55 -34.37
CA VAL A 79 23.44 4.48 -33.27
C VAL A 79 21.99 4.44 -32.78
N GLY A 80 21.05 4.41 -33.73
CA GLY A 80 19.62 4.26 -33.43
C GLY A 80 19.32 3.00 -32.64
N LEU A 81 19.91 1.86 -33.04
CA LEU A 81 19.75 0.60 -32.31
C LEU A 81 20.25 0.70 -30.88
N LEU A 82 21.44 1.32 -30.68
CA LEU A 82 21.96 1.52 -29.32
C LEU A 82 20.99 2.36 -28.46
N LEU A 83 20.48 3.45 -28.99
CA LEU A 83 19.51 4.30 -28.29
C LEU A 83 18.20 3.57 -28.00
N ILE A 84 17.69 2.79 -28.95
CA ILE A 84 16.49 1.95 -28.80
C ILE A 84 16.68 0.95 -27.67
N VAL A 85 17.81 0.27 -27.60
CA VAL A 85 18.08 -0.72 -26.54
C VAL A 85 18.10 -0.03 -25.17
N VAL A 86 18.81 1.10 -25.06
CA VAL A 86 18.87 1.86 -23.80
C VAL A 86 17.47 2.36 -23.38
N ALA A 87 16.75 2.99 -24.32
CA ALA A 87 15.41 3.50 -24.05
C ALA A 87 14.42 2.37 -23.65
N SER A 88 14.45 1.23 -24.35
CA SER A 88 13.61 0.07 -24.07
C SER A 88 13.91 -0.51 -22.69
N PHE A 89 15.17 -0.56 -22.29
CA PHE A 89 15.56 -1.03 -20.95
C PHE A 89 15.10 -0.06 -19.85
N LEU A 90 15.24 1.24 -20.06
CA LEU A 90 14.77 2.26 -19.11
C LEU A 90 13.23 2.22 -18.98
N LEU A 91 12.52 2.13 -20.11
CA LEU A 91 11.05 2.02 -20.13
C LEU A 91 10.58 0.77 -19.43
N ALA A 92 11.16 -0.38 -19.74
CA ALA A 92 10.82 -1.64 -19.07
C ALA A 92 11.05 -1.57 -17.55
N LYS A 93 12.13 -0.91 -17.11
CA LYS A 93 12.43 -0.71 -15.70
C LYS A 93 11.42 0.19 -14.99
N THR A 94 10.99 1.29 -15.63
CA THR A 94 10.04 2.23 -15.03
C THR A 94 8.61 1.68 -15.00
N THR A 95 8.20 0.96 -16.05
CA THR A 95 6.83 0.42 -16.17
C THR A 95 6.60 -0.83 -15.32
N LEU A 96 7.59 -1.73 -15.21
CA LEU A 96 7.43 -2.99 -14.46
C LEU A 96 7.69 -2.86 -12.95
N ARG A 97 8.49 -1.90 -12.52
CA ARG A 97 8.76 -1.70 -11.08
C ARG A 97 7.52 -1.48 -10.22
N PRO A 98 6.56 -0.61 -10.57
CA PRO A 98 5.36 -0.43 -9.77
C PRO A 98 4.50 -1.70 -9.73
N LEU A 99 4.39 -2.42 -10.84
CA LEU A 99 3.64 -3.68 -10.90
C LEU A 99 4.27 -4.78 -10.02
N GLU A 100 5.58 -4.93 -10.06
CA GLU A 100 6.29 -5.89 -9.20
C GLU A 100 6.14 -5.56 -7.72
N ARG A 101 6.19 -4.27 -7.37
CA ARG A 101 5.93 -3.82 -6.00
C ARG A 101 4.50 -4.13 -5.56
N ALA A 102 3.53 -3.88 -6.42
CA ALA A 102 2.12 -4.20 -6.15
C ALA A 102 1.92 -5.70 -5.92
N ILE A 103 2.49 -6.56 -6.78
CA ILE A 103 2.41 -8.02 -6.64
C ILE A 103 3.14 -8.50 -5.36
N ALA A 104 4.31 -7.93 -5.05
CA ALA A 104 5.04 -8.27 -3.83
C ALA A 104 4.25 -7.90 -2.57
N LEU A 105 3.66 -6.70 -2.55
CA LEU A 105 2.79 -6.24 -1.47
C LEU A 105 1.53 -7.12 -1.33
N GLN A 106 0.91 -7.51 -2.44
CA GLN A 106 -0.24 -8.41 -2.43
C GLN A 106 0.10 -9.79 -1.87
N ARG A 107 1.25 -10.37 -2.27
CA ARG A 107 1.73 -11.65 -1.72
C ARG A 107 2.03 -11.57 -0.23
N GLN A 108 2.68 -10.50 0.20
CA GLN A 108 2.95 -10.26 1.60
C GLN A 108 1.64 -10.14 2.39
N PHE A 109 0.67 -9.36 1.90
CA PHE A 109 -0.66 -9.24 2.49
C PHE A 109 -1.34 -10.60 2.69
N THR A 110 -1.34 -11.46 1.66
CA THR A 110 -1.96 -12.79 1.74
C THR A 110 -1.26 -13.69 2.77
N ASN A 111 0.06 -13.63 2.85
CA ASN A 111 0.84 -14.42 3.80
C ASN A 111 0.58 -13.97 5.25
N ASP A 112 0.61 -12.65 5.48
CA ASP A 112 0.41 -12.08 6.81
C ASP A 112 -1.04 -12.30 7.28
N ALA A 113 -2.04 -12.11 6.42
CA ALA A 113 -3.44 -12.44 6.70
C ALA A 113 -3.62 -13.91 7.08
N SER A 114 -2.97 -14.82 6.34
CA SER A 114 -3.02 -16.25 6.63
C SER A 114 -2.37 -16.60 7.96
N HIS A 115 -1.28 -15.93 8.32
CA HIS A 115 -0.63 -16.13 9.62
C HIS A 115 -1.48 -15.60 10.77
N ASP A 116 -2.08 -14.42 10.60
CA ASP A 116 -2.87 -13.75 11.64
C ASP A 116 -4.21 -14.43 11.88
N LEU A 117 -4.79 -15.09 10.86
CA LEU A 117 -5.97 -15.97 11.01
C LEU A 117 -5.62 -17.33 11.62
N ARG A 118 -4.43 -17.88 11.36
CA ARG A 118 -4.03 -19.18 11.88
C ARG A 118 -3.88 -19.19 13.41
N THR A 119 -3.39 -18.10 13.99
CA THR A 119 -3.16 -18.00 15.44
C THR A 119 -4.44 -18.15 16.27
N PRO A 120 -5.50 -17.34 16.07
CA PRO A 120 -6.76 -17.51 16.80
C PRO A 120 -7.42 -18.86 16.52
N LEU A 121 -7.34 -19.36 15.30
CA LEU A 121 -7.85 -20.68 14.93
C LEU A 121 -7.15 -21.80 15.69
N ALA A 122 -5.82 -21.69 15.87
CA ALA A 122 -5.07 -22.68 16.67
C ALA A 122 -5.51 -22.67 18.14
N VAL A 123 -5.78 -21.49 18.72
CA VAL A 123 -6.29 -21.37 20.09
C VAL A 123 -7.68 -22.01 20.19
N ILE A 124 -8.62 -21.67 19.29
CA ILE A 124 -9.96 -22.29 19.24
C ILE A 124 -9.84 -23.82 19.21
N ARG A 125 -8.99 -24.32 18.32
CA ARG A 125 -8.79 -25.78 18.17
C ARG A 125 -8.19 -26.40 19.42
N THR A 126 -7.24 -25.75 20.09
CA THR A 126 -6.63 -26.26 21.33
C THR A 126 -7.68 -26.29 22.46
N GLU A 127 -8.42 -25.22 22.66
CA GLU A 127 -9.47 -25.13 23.69
C GLU A 127 -10.60 -26.16 23.46
N THR A 128 -11.02 -26.30 22.20
CA THR A 128 -12.02 -27.28 21.82
C THR A 128 -11.50 -28.71 22.05
N SER A 129 -10.24 -29.00 21.69
CA SER A 129 -9.64 -30.31 21.91
C SER A 129 -9.48 -30.63 23.39
N ALA A 130 -9.05 -29.68 24.21
CA ALA A 130 -8.96 -29.82 25.66
C ALA A 130 -10.35 -30.12 26.29
N ALA A 131 -11.37 -29.35 25.90
CA ALA A 131 -12.74 -29.57 26.39
C ALA A 131 -13.32 -30.94 26.02
N LEU A 132 -12.95 -31.46 24.86
CA LEU A 132 -13.44 -32.79 24.41
C LEU A 132 -12.68 -33.97 25.05
N HIS A 133 -11.37 -33.83 25.30
CA HIS A 133 -10.52 -34.91 25.76
C HIS A 133 -10.27 -34.91 27.28
N GLU A 134 -10.11 -33.73 27.88
CA GLU A 134 -9.79 -33.57 29.29
C GLU A 134 -11.01 -33.32 30.16
N GLN A 135 -12.20 -33.12 29.57
CA GLN A 135 -13.52 -32.85 30.17
C GLN A 135 -13.42 -31.89 31.38
N PRO A 136 -13.71 -30.61 31.22
CA PRO A 136 -13.73 -29.68 32.34
C PRO A 136 -14.59 -30.25 33.48
N THR A 137 -14.05 -30.26 34.69
CA THR A 137 -14.69 -30.87 35.88
C THR A 137 -15.86 -30.04 36.40
N SER A 138 -16.16 -28.87 35.81
CA SER A 138 -17.22 -27.97 36.25
C SER A 138 -17.88 -27.21 35.11
N LEU A 139 -19.16 -26.83 35.30
CA LEU A 139 -19.89 -25.92 34.41
C LEU A 139 -19.12 -24.58 34.20
N ALA A 140 -18.43 -24.08 35.23
CA ALA A 140 -17.62 -22.87 35.14
C ALA A 140 -16.42 -23.05 34.18
N GLY A 141 -15.80 -24.25 34.17
CA GLY A 141 -14.73 -24.56 33.21
C GLY A 141 -15.21 -24.56 31.78
N TYR A 142 -16.37 -25.17 31.48
CA TYR A 142 -16.98 -25.11 30.16
C TYR A 142 -17.32 -23.66 29.73
N ALA A 143 -17.88 -22.85 30.64
CA ALA A 143 -18.23 -21.49 30.39
C ALA A 143 -16.96 -20.65 30.05
N GLN A 144 -15.85 -20.87 30.74
CA GLN A 144 -14.58 -20.23 30.48
C GLN A 144 -14.01 -20.62 29.10
N THR A 145 -14.02 -21.89 28.72
CA THR A 145 -13.61 -22.36 27.40
C THR A 145 -14.47 -21.73 26.30
N MET A 146 -15.79 -21.68 26.47
CA MET A 146 -16.69 -21.04 25.50
C MET A 146 -16.40 -19.55 25.37
N GLN A 147 -16.10 -18.83 26.46
CA GLN A 147 -15.69 -17.43 26.42
C GLN A 147 -14.40 -17.23 25.63
N ILE A 148 -13.40 -18.09 25.81
CA ILE A 148 -12.14 -18.00 25.05
C ILE A 148 -12.42 -18.22 23.56
N ILE A 149 -13.21 -19.23 23.21
CA ILE A 149 -13.57 -19.52 21.82
C ILE A 149 -14.31 -18.34 21.20
N ASP A 150 -15.30 -17.79 21.87
CA ASP A 150 -16.07 -16.63 21.40
C ASP A 150 -15.17 -15.39 21.18
N GLN A 151 -14.28 -15.09 22.12
CA GLN A 151 -13.31 -14.00 21.96
C GLN A 151 -12.39 -14.19 20.74
N GLN A 152 -11.94 -15.42 20.47
CA GLN A 152 -11.12 -15.68 19.29
C GLN A 152 -11.93 -15.58 17.99
N ALA A 153 -13.19 -16.03 17.99
CA ALA A 153 -14.10 -15.89 16.85
C ALA A 153 -14.36 -14.42 16.52
N GLN A 154 -14.70 -13.59 17.51
CA GLN A 154 -14.85 -12.14 17.33
C GLN A 154 -13.56 -11.44 16.87
N ARG A 155 -12.40 -11.94 17.31
CA ARG A 155 -11.12 -11.45 16.80
C ARG A 155 -10.91 -11.78 15.32
N MET A 156 -11.28 -13.00 14.90
CA MET A 156 -11.21 -13.40 13.49
C MET A 156 -12.16 -12.58 12.62
N GLU A 157 -13.37 -12.33 13.08
CA GLU A 157 -14.36 -11.50 12.39
C GLU A 157 -13.80 -10.09 12.14
N ARG A 158 -13.27 -9.43 13.17
CA ARG A 158 -12.62 -8.12 13.02
C ARG A 158 -11.43 -8.13 12.04
N LEU A 159 -10.63 -9.19 12.02
CA LEU A 159 -9.52 -9.33 11.06
C LEU A 159 -10.04 -9.49 9.63
N ILE A 160 -11.10 -10.27 9.42
CA ILE A 160 -11.73 -10.45 8.11
C ILE A 160 -12.29 -9.12 7.60
N ASP A 161 -12.99 -8.35 8.43
CA ASP A 161 -13.53 -7.04 8.07
C ASP A 161 -12.42 -6.05 7.72
N GLN A 162 -11.31 -6.06 8.45
CA GLN A 162 -10.13 -5.26 8.12
C GLN A 162 -9.52 -5.66 6.77
N LEU A 163 -9.44 -6.97 6.49
CA LEU A 163 -8.92 -7.49 5.22
C LEU A 163 -9.83 -7.16 4.04
N LEU A 164 -11.15 -7.29 4.21
CA LEU A 164 -12.14 -6.91 3.21
C LEU A 164 -12.08 -5.41 2.91
N THR A 165 -12.06 -4.57 3.94
CA THR A 165 -11.92 -3.12 3.78
C THR A 165 -10.62 -2.78 3.04
N LEU A 166 -9.51 -3.44 3.38
CA LEU A 166 -8.21 -3.24 2.71
C LEU A 166 -8.17 -3.78 1.27
N SER A 167 -8.95 -4.80 0.93
CA SER A 167 -9.05 -5.34 -0.43
C SER A 167 -9.85 -4.43 -1.37
N HIS A 168 -10.76 -3.65 -0.82
CA HIS A 168 -11.57 -2.67 -1.55
C HIS A 168 -10.88 -1.30 -1.71
N LEU A 169 -9.61 -1.16 -1.27
CA LEU A 169 -8.84 0.09 -1.38
C LEU A 169 -8.65 0.58 -2.82
N ASP A 170 -8.70 -0.32 -3.82
CA ASP A 170 -8.52 -0.02 -5.24
C ASP A 170 -9.84 0.10 -6.02
N ALA A 171 -10.97 -0.23 -5.38
CA ALA A 171 -12.29 0.03 -5.95
C ALA A 171 -12.85 1.31 -5.32
N ASP A 172 -13.43 2.18 -6.13
CA ASP A 172 -14.29 3.30 -5.72
C ASP A 172 -15.52 2.75 -4.96
N SER A 173 -15.28 2.16 -3.78
CA SER A 173 -16.35 1.74 -2.89
C SER A 173 -17.02 3.01 -2.39
N ALA A 174 -18.21 3.25 -2.88
CA ALA A 174 -19.05 4.36 -2.48
C ALA A 174 -19.21 4.31 -0.95
N LEU A 175 -18.62 5.28 -0.25
CA LEU A 175 -18.89 5.51 1.17
C LEU A 175 -20.34 5.97 1.28
N ASP A 176 -21.05 5.44 2.26
CA ASP A 176 -22.38 5.94 2.62
C ASP A 176 -22.21 7.23 3.44
N ARG A 177 -22.06 8.34 2.70
CA ARG A 177 -21.74 9.63 3.30
C ARG A 177 -22.98 10.38 3.71
N GLU A 178 -23.16 10.50 5.01
CA GLU A 178 -24.23 11.29 5.63
C GLU A 178 -23.63 12.37 6.57
N PRO A 179 -24.40 13.42 6.91
CA PRO A 179 -23.98 14.38 7.94
C PRO A 179 -23.78 13.65 9.27
N THR A 180 -22.54 13.53 9.70
CA THR A 180 -22.13 12.76 10.87
C THR A 180 -21.41 13.66 11.88
N ASP A 181 -21.88 13.71 13.12
CA ASP A 181 -21.21 14.43 14.22
C ASP A 181 -20.14 13.53 14.84
N LEU A 182 -18.87 13.91 14.64
CA LEU A 182 -17.72 13.19 15.19
C LEU A 182 -17.75 13.05 16.70
N THR A 183 -18.38 14.01 17.41
CA THR A 183 -18.48 13.94 18.87
C THR A 183 -19.39 12.80 19.31
N VAL A 184 -20.47 12.55 18.57
CA VAL A 184 -21.36 11.40 18.81
C VAL A 184 -20.64 10.10 18.55
N VAL A 185 -19.94 9.98 17.42
CA VAL A 185 -19.14 8.82 17.04
C VAL A 185 -18.08 8.51 18.10
N VAL A 186 -17.28 9.50 18.48
CA VAL A 186 -16.20 9.33 19.45
C VAL A 186 -16.74 8.93 20.82
N ASN A 187 -17.82 9.56 21.30
CA ASN A 187 -18.44 9.17 22.56
C ASN A 187 -19.03 7.74 22.54
N GLY A 188 -19.53 7.29 21.39
CA GLY A 188 -19.98 5.90 21.20
C GLY A 188 -18.81 4.92 21.37
N VAL A 189 -17.72 5.17 20.68
CA VAL A 189 -16.50 4.34 20.71
C VAL A 189 -15.84 4.35 22.11
N VAL A 190 -15.77 5.51 22.77
CA VAL A 190 -15.25 5.61 24.14
C VAL A 190 -16.04 4.73 25.09
N ARG A 191 -17.39 4.75 25.00
CA ARG A 191 -18.25 3.89 25.82
C ARG A 191 -18.05 2.41 25.53
N GLU A 192 -17.90 2.02 24.28
CA GLU A 192 -17.64 0.65 23.85
C GLU A 192 -16.33 0.10 24.40
N LEU A 193 -15.25 0.91 24.36
CA LEU A 193 -13.91 0.51 24.80
C LEU A 193 -13.65 0.74 26.30
N GLN A 194 -14.57 1.37 27.04
CA GLN A 194 -14.43 1.63 28.47
C GLN A 194 -14.16 0.35 29.31
N PRO A 195 -14.83 -0.81 29.06
CA PRO A 195 -14.51 -2.04 29.79
C PRO A 195 -13.06 -2.52 29.57
N LEU A 196 -12.54 -2.36 28.35
CA LEU A 196 -11.16 -2.70 28.00
C LEU A 196 -10.16 -1.77 28.72
N ALA A 197 -10.44 -0.46 28.73
CA ALA A 197 -9.63 0.53 29.43
C ALA A 197 -9.59 0.25 30.95
N ASN A 198 -10.76 -0.02 31.55
CA ASN A 198 -10.87 -0.37 32.98
C ASN A 198 -10.10 -1.65 33.34
N ALA A 199 -10.19 -2.70 32.50
CA ALA A 199 -9.44 -3.95 32.71
C ALA A 199 -7.91 -3.75 32.68
N ARG A 200 -7.44 -2.65 32.02
CA ARG A 200 -6.04 -2.27 31.97
C ARG A 200 -5.65 -1.15 32.96
N SER A 201 -6.58 -0.69 33.79
CA SER A 201 -6.41 0.44 34.71
C SER A 201 -6.01 1.73 33.96
N ILE A 202 -6.61 2.00 32.81
CA ILE A 202 -6.38 3.19 31.99
C ILE A 202 -7.61 4.09 32.06
N GLU A 203 -7.40 5.37 32.39
CA GLU A 203 -8.44 6.39 32.38
C GLU A 203 -8.57 7.00 30.98
N VAL A 204 -9.72 6.80 30.30
CA VAL A 204 -10.01 7.50 29.04
C VAL A 204 -10.77 8.78 29.37
N LYS A 205 -10.20 9.94 29.00
CA LYS A 205 -10.75 11.25 29.33
C LYS A 205 -11.07 12.04 28.06
N MET A 206 -12.31 12.52 27.97
CA MET A 206 -12.69 13.53 26.96
C MET A 206 -12.23 14.90 27.45
N GLU A 207 -11.19 15.47 26.82
CA GLU A 207 -10.67 16.81 27.17
C GLU A 207 -11.44 17.91 26.46
N ARG A 208 -11.83 17.67 25.20
CA ARG A 208 -12.59 18.60 24.37
C ARG A 208 -13.64 17.83 23.59
N ALA A 209 -14.88 18.28 23.65
CA ALA A 209 -16.02 17.63 23.02
C ALA A 209 -16.90 18.69 22.34
N GLU A 210 -16.37 19.31 21.28
CA GLU A 210 -17.10 20.28 20.47
C GLU A 210 -17.78 19.55 19.31
N SER A 211 -19.02 19.96 18.97
CA SER A 211 -19.70 19.41 17.80
C SER A 211 -18.90 19.70 16.54
N ALA A 212 -18.61 18.66 15.79
CA ALA A 212 -17.82 18.71 14.56
C ALA A 212 -18.47 17.79 13.50
N VAL A 213 -19.26 18.40 12.62
CA VAL A 213 -20.03 17.67 11.61
C VAL A 213 -19.22 17.53 10.32
N VAL A 214 -19.17 16.32 9.79
CA VAL A 214 -18.52 15.98 8.51
C VAL A 214 -19.50 15.21 7.61
N MET A 215 -19.25 15.22 6.31
CA MET A 215 -19.91 14.30 5.38
C MET A 215 -19.17 12.96 5.38
N GLY A 216 -19.66 11.99 6.13
CA GLY A 216 -18.94 10.73 6.36
C GLY A 216 -19.81 9.51 6.60
N ASP A 217 -19.19 8.36 6.44
CA ASP A 217 -19.73 7.05 6.78
C ASP A 217 -19.48 6.78 8.27
N GLU A 218 -20.54 6.83 9.08
CA GLU A 218 -20.48 6.70 10.55
C GLU A 218 -19.78 5.39 10.98
N LEU A 219 -20.06 4.28 10.29
CA LEU A 219 -19.48 2.98 10.61
C LEU A 219 -17.96 2.98 10.37
N LYS A 220 -17.51 3.55 9.25
CA LYS A 220 -16.08 3.66 8.92
C LYS A 220 -15.37 4.64 9.86
N LEU A 221 -16.00 5.76 10.19
CA LEU A 221 -15.44 6.71 11.16
C LEU A 221 -15.35 6.12 12.56
N SER A 222 -16.35 5.36 13.00
CA SER A 222 -16.31 4.58 14.26
C SER A 222 -15.17 3.56 14.25
N GLN A 223 -14.97 2.85 13.15
CA GLN A 223 -13.86 1.90 12.97
C GLN A 223 -12.51 2.60 13.05
N LEU A 224 -12.36 3.78 12.45
CA LEU A 224 -11.13 4.59 12.52
C LEU A 224 -10.81 4.98 13.96
N VAL A 225 -11.78 5.60 14.65
CA VAL A 225 -11.62 6.06 16.05
C VAL A 225 -11.36 4.87 16.95
N GLY A 226 -12.08 3.76 16.78
CA GLY A 226 -11.92 2.52 17.56
C GLY A 226 -10.52 1.95 17.43
N ASN A 227 -9.97 1.88 16.22
CA ASN A 227 -8.60 1.41 16.00
C ASN A 227 -7.55 2.32 16.68
N LEU A 228 -7.70 3.62 16.62
CA LEU A 228 -6.78 4.55 17.27
C LEU A 228 -6.87 4.47 18.79
N LEU A 229 -8.08 4.42 19.35
CA LEU A 229 -8.31 4.35 20.79
C LEU A 229 -7.87 2.98 21.36
N ASP A 230 -8.16 1.87 20.67
CA ASP A 230 -7.67 0.54 21.05
C ASP A 230 -6.13 0.48 21.09
N ASN A 231 -5.47 1.10 20.10
CA ASN A 231 -4.01 1.24 20.11
C ASN A 231 -3.54 2.05 21.31
N ALA A 232 -4.12 3.22 21.58
CA ALA A 232 -3.77 4.05 22.72
C ALA A 232 -3.89 3.27 24.05
N ILE A 233 -4.98 2.52 24.23
CA ILE A 233 -5.19 1.68 25.42
C ILE A 233 -4.18 0.52 25.49
N LYS A 234 -3.83 -0.08 24.34
CA LYS A 234 -2.89 -1.22 24.31
C LYS A 234 -1.46 -0.86 24.63
N TYR A 235 -1.01 0.30 24.17
CA TYR A 235 0.39 0.71 24.30
C TYR A 235 0.66 1.60 25.49
N SER A 236 -0.37 2.06 26.19
CA SER A 236 -0.24 2.79 27.44
C SER A 236 0.13 1.87 28.59
N PRO A 237 1.03 2.30 29.50
CA PRO A 237 1.26 1.63 30.78
C PRO A 237 -0.01 1.65 31.64
N LYS A 238 -0.08 0.76 32.62
CA LYS A 238 -1.16 0.79 33.61
C LYS A 238 -1.14 2.10 34.39
N GLU A 239 -2.31 2.52 34.87
CA GLU A 239 -2.49 3.73 35.69
C GLU A 239 -2.15 5.03 34.95
N THR A 240 -2.21 5.03 33.63
CA THR A 240 -2.03 6.21 32.79
C THR A 240 -3.36 6.70 32.22
N LYS A 241 -3.31 7.83 31.51
CA LYS A 241 -4.48 8.45 30.87
C LYS A 241 -4.34 8.44 29.36
N VAL A 242 -5.49 8.23 28.71
CA VAL A 242 -5.66 8.46 27.27
C VAL A 242 -6.63 9.63 27.10
N ASN A 243 -6.13 10.71 26.52
CA ASN A 243 -6.92 11.92 26.30
C ASN A 243 -7.50 11.90 24.90
N VAL A 244 -8.80 12.23 24.80
CA VAL A 244 -9.53 12.29 23.52
C VAL A 244 -10.10 13.69 23.36
N SER A 245 -9.90 14.29 22.19
CA SER A 245 -10.38 15.63 21.90
C SER A 245 -11.07 15.66 20.53
N VAL A 246 -12.22 16.31 20.46
CA VAL A 246 -12.95 16.59 19.22
C VAL A 246 -13.20 18.09 19.13
N TRP A 247 -12.84 18.70 18.00
CA TRP A 247 -13.09 20.12 17.74
C TRP A 247 -13.20 20.43 16.26
N GLN A 248 -13.77 21.56 15.95
CA GLN A 248 -13.78 22.11 14.61
C GLN A 248 -12.97 23.41 14.57
N ALA A 249 -12.13 23.56 13.55
CA ALA A 249 -11.39 24.80 13.30
C ALA A 249 -11.42 25.11 11.80
N ARG A 250 -11.95 26.28 11.45
CA ARG A 250 -12.17 26.73 10.07
C ARG A 250 -12.99 25.69 9.29
N ASP A 251 -12.46 25.22 8.17
CA ASP A 251 -13.11 24.25 7.27
C ASP A 251 -12.73 22.78 7.59
N SER A 252 -12.18 22.51 8.78
CA SER A 252 -11.73 21.17 9.17
C SER A 252 -12.26 20.77 10.55
N ALA A 253 -12.62 19.51 10.68
CA ALA A 253 -12.97 18.82 11.91
C ALA A 253 -11.81 17.93 12.33
N PHE A 254 -11.55 17.86 13.62
CA PHE A 254 -10.41 17.16 14.18
C PHE A 254 -10.83 16.19 15.28
N VAL A 255 -10.18 15.01 15.29
CA VAL A 255 -10.22 14.08 16.42
C VAL A 255 -8.79 13.78 16.81
N ALA A 256 -8.39 14.08 18.04
CA ALA A 256 -7.07 13.74 18.57
C ALA A 256 -7.19 12.72 19.70
N ILE A 257 -6.33 11.71 19.65
CA ILE A 257 -6.20 10.67 20.69
C ILE A 257 -4.73 10.69 21.12
N SER A 258 -4.49 11.04 22.41
CA SER A 258 -3.17 11.17 22.98
C SER A 258 -2.97 10.12 24.07
N ASP A 259 -1.91 9.33 23.94
CA ASP A 259 -1.52 8.28 24.87
C ASP A 259 -0.19 8.62 25.59
N GLN A 260 0.05 7.97 26.72
CA GLN A 260 1.29 8.04 27.50
C GLN A 260 2.12 6.74 27.34
N GLY A 261 2.04 6.14 26.17
CA GLY A 261 2.67 4.85 25.87
C GLY A 261 4.16 4.93 25.57
N THR A 262 4.67 3.87 24.97
CA THR A 262 6.10 3.75 24.63
C THR A 262 6.57 4.73 23.56
N GLY A 263 5.64 5.43 22.92
CA GLY A 263 5.95 6.30 21.79
C GLY A 263 6.53 5.57 20.59
N ILE A 264 6.82 6.34 19.54
CA ILE A 264 7.30 5.85 18.25
C ILE A 264 8.61 6.54 17.93
N ALA A 265 9.62 5.77 17.51
CA ALA A 265 10.90 6.34 17.09
C ALA A 265 10.71 7.20 15.82
N ALA A 266 11.42 8.34 15.75
CA ALA A 266 11.27 9.30 14.63
C ALA A 266 11.43 8.67 13.25
N GLN A 267 12.34 7.70 13.10
CA GLN A 267 12.57 6.94 11.87
C GLN A 267 11.39 6.03 11.46
N ASP A 268 10.47 5.74 12.39
CA ASP A 268 9.35 4.84 12.16
C ASP A 268 8.02 5.57 11.92
N VAL A 269 7.94 6.86 12.27
CA VAL A 269 6.71 7.68 12.21
C VAL A 269 6.00 7.63 10.84
N GLU A 270 6.73 7.80 9.74
CA GLU A 270 6.13 7.70 8.40
C GLU A 270 5.72 6.27 8.03
N SER A 271 6.45 5.31 8.56
CA SER A 271 6.34 3.91 8.19
C SER A 271 5.27 3.12 8.94
N ILE A 272 4.76 3.64 10.07
CA ILE A 272 3.68 2.99 10.83
C ILE A 272 2.36 2.92 10.04
N PHE A 273 2.17 3.81 9.06
CA PHE A 273 1.03 3.79 8.14
C PHE A 273 1.25 2.90 6.91
N LEU A 274 2.45 2.34 6.75
CA LEU A 274 2.71 1.36 5.71
C LEU A 274 2.18 -0.01 6.15
N ARG A 275 1.55 -0.73 5.24
CA ARG A 275 1.07 -2.10 5.50
C ARG A 275 2.24 -2.96 6.00
N HIS A 276 2.04 -3.71 7.08
CA HIS A 276 2.93 -4.77 7.57
C HIS A 276 4.28 -4.36 8.21
N LYS A 277 4.47 -3.12 8.61
CA LYS A 277 5.67 -2.80 9.39
C LYS A 277 5.43 -3.11 10.87
N LYS A 278 6.09 -4.15 11.37
CA LYS A 278 6.24 -4.41 12.80
C LYS A 278 7.33 -3.48 13.31
N THR A 279 7.01 -2.56 14.22
CA THR A 279 8.04 -1.79 14.93
C THR A 279 8.80 -2.73 15.86
N ASN A 280 10.14 -2.81 15.70
CA ASN A 280 11.04 -3.65 16.47
C ASN A 280 11.18 -3.11 17.91
N GLY A 281 10.15 -3.11 18.72
CA GLY A 281 10.26 -2.57 20.08
C GLY A 281 9.13 -2.93 21.03
N ALA A 282 8.01 -3.44 20.51
CA ALA A 282 6.81 -3.66 21.32
C ALA A 282 6.46 -5.14 21.54
N ALA A 283 7.45 -6.04 21.52
CA ALA A 283 7.26 -7.45 21.86
C ALA A 283 7.36 -7.66 23.38
N THR A 284 6.52 -6.95 24.15
CA THR A 284 6.25 -7.35 25.54
C THR A 284 4.89 -8.04 25.57
N ASN A 285 4.90 -9.31 25.93
CA ASN A 285 3.75 -10.19 26.19
C ASN A 285 3.06 -10.88 24.99
N GLY A 286 3.78 -11.37 23.96
CA GLY A 286 3.23 -12.40 23.07
C GLY A 286 2.03 -12.00 22.18
N GLN A 287 1.61 -10.75 22.20
CA GLN A 287 0.52 -10.25 21.37
C GLN A 287 1.10 -9.73 20.03
N SER A 288 0.86 -10.46 18.97
CA SER A 288 1.18 -10.03 17.61
C SER A 288 0.51 -8.69 17.33
N ILE A 289 1.31 -7.66 17.12
CA ILE A 289 0.85 -6.35 16.69
C ILE A 289 0.42 -6.49 15.24
N HIS A 290 -0.89 -6.48 15.01
CA HIS A 290 -1.44 -6.56 13.66
C HIS A 290 -1.20 -5.21 12.98
N GLY A 291 -0.24 -5.16 12.06
CA GLY A 291 0.14 -3.94 11.32
C GLY A 291 -0.91 -3.42 10.32
N LEU A 292 -2.20 -3.77 10.50
CA LEU A 292 -3.28 -3.40 9.60
C LEU A 292 -4.14 -2.22 10.10
N GLY A 293 -4.18 -1.95 11.40
CA GLY A 293 -5.04 -0.94 11.99
C GLY A 293 -4.71 0.49 11.55
N LEU A 294 -3.46 0.92 11.68
CA LEU A 294 -3.03 2.28 11.31
C LEU A 294 -3.11 2.56 9.80
N PRO A 295 -2.67 1.65 8.90
CA PRO A 295 -2.93 1.78 7.47
C PRO A 295 -4.42 1.95 7.14
N LEU A 296 -5.29 1.20 7.81
CA LEU A 296 -6.74 1.31 7.66
C LEU A 296 -7.27 2.67 8.14
N CYS A 297 -6.80 3.17 9.30
CA CYS A 297 -7.17 4.50 9.80
C CYS A 297 -6.83 5.59 8.77
N ARG A 298 -5.63 5.58 8.23
CA ARG A 298 -5.21 6.55 7.24
C ARG A 298 -6.01 6.46 5.95
N TRP A 299 -6.33 5.24 5.53
CA TRP A 299 -7.18 5.05 4.37
C TRP A 299 -8.60 5.62 4.60
N ILE A 300 -9.25 5.27 5.72
CA ILE A 300 -10.58 5.79 6.03
C ILE A 300 -10.56 7.32 6.02
N ALA A 301 -9.57 7.95 6.67
CA ALA A 301 -9.45 9.40 6.68
C ALA A 301 -9.32 9.98 5.27
N ARG A 302 -8.47 9.40 4.42
CA ARG A 302 -8.27 9.82 3.02
C ARG A 302 -9.51 9.60 2.15
N ALA A 303 -10.21 8.49 2.34
CA ALA A 303 -11.48 8.24 1.67
C ALA A 303 -12.55 9.29 2.03
N HIS A 304 -12.43 9.94 3.19
CA HIS A 304 -13.27 11.06 3.61
C HIS A 304 -12.70 12.45 3.24
N GLY A 305 -11.61 12.48 2.45
CA GLY A 305 -10.98 13.73 2.00
C GLY A 305 -10.02 14.37 3.02
N GLY A 306 -9.63 13.62 4.05
CA GLY A 306 -8.71 14.06 5.11
C GLY A 306 -7.41 13.27 5.17
N ASP A 307 -6.75 13.28 6.32
CA ASP A 307 -5.58 12.42 6.63
C ASP A 307 -5.46 12.19 8.14
N VAL A 308 -4.55 11.29 8.52
CA VAL A 308 -4.13 11.03 9.91
C VAL A 308 -2.69 11.45 10.07
N VAL A 309 -2.44 12.32 11.05
CA VAL A 309 -1.10 12.79 11.43
C VAL A 309 -0.75 12.20 12.79
N VAL A 310 0.53 11.96 13.03
CA VAL A 310 1.03 11.49 14.33
C VAL A 310 2.18 12.35 14.80
N GLU A 311 2.11 12.76 16.06
CA GLU A 311 3.20 13.36 16.82
C GLU A 311 3.58 12.40 17.93
N SER A 312 4.83 11.96 17.96
CA SER A 312 5.27 10.97 18.93
C SER A 312 6.75 11.12 19.25
N GLN A 313 7.08 10.85 20.50
CA GLN A 313 8.45 10.76 20.97
C GLN A 313 8.62 9.47 21.76
N GLN A 314 9.67 8.73 21.46
CA GLN A 314 9.96 7.46 22.14
C GLN A 314 10.06 7.67 23.66
N GLY A 315 9.29 6.89 24.41
CA GLY A 315 9.21 6.97 25.88
C GLY A 315 8.26 8.04 26.42
N GLN A 316 7.63 8.86 25.58
CA GLN A 316 6.73 9.95 26.01
C GLN A 316 5.28 9.78 25.56
N GLY A 317 5.00 8.78 24.70
CA GLY A 317 3.68 8.52 24.14
C GLY A 317 3.51 9.05 22.73
N SER A 318 2.26 9.02 22.25
CA SER A 318 1.88 9.44 20.90
C SER A 318 0.58 10.21 20.90
N THR A 319 0.43 11.12 19.96
CA THR A 319 -0.81 11.80 19.67
C THR A 319 -1.16 11.58 18.20
N PHE A 320 -2.26 10.88 17.96
CA PHE A 320 -2.80 10.69 16.63
C PHE A 320 -3.92 11.70 16.39
N THR A 321 -3.79 12.50 15.34
CA THR A 321 -4.78 13.52 14.96
C THR A 321 -5.37 13.18 13.60
N VAL A 322 -6.67 12.94 13.58
CA VAL A 322 -7.47 12.80 12.37
C VAL A 322 -7.95 14.18 11.98
N GLN A 323 -7.73 14.57 10.73
CA GLN A 323 -8.26 15.79 10.14
C GLN A 323 -9.20 15.44 8.99
N LEU A 324 -10.43 15.93 9.03
CA LEU A 324 -11.45 15.72 7.99
C LEU A 324 -12.02 17.06 7.54
N PRO A 325 -12.51 17.19 6.29
CA PRO A 325 -13.26 18.38 5.87
C PRO A 325 -14.53 18.52 6.69
N ALA A 326 -14.70 19.66 7.35
CA ALA A 326 -15.93 19.96 8.08
C ALA A 326 -17.07 20.29 7.11
N MET A 327 -18.28 19.89 7.48
CA MET A 327 -19.47 20.35 6.78
C MET A 327 -19.62 21.85 6.97
N LYS A 328 -19.78 22.60 5.87
CA LYS A 328 -20.09 24.03 5.96
C LYS A 328 -21.49 24.19 6.52
N ALA A 329 -21.60 25.00 7.57
CA ALA A 329 -22.88 25.36 8.19
C ALA A 329 -23.79 26.12 7.22
#